data_3b8452456c0c4cc7030fcc2263ea8ba7
#
_entry.id   3b8452456c0c4cc7030fcc2263ea8ba7
#
_cell.length_a   1.000
_cell.length_b   1.000
_cell.length_c   1.000
_cell.angle_alpha   90.00
_cell.angle_beta   90.00
_cell.angle_gamma   90.00
#
_symmetry.space_group_name_H-M   'P 1'
#
loop_
_entity.id
_entity.type
_entity.pdbx_description
1 polymer ?
#
loop_
_entity_poly.entity_id
_entity_poly.type
_entity_poly.pdbx_seq_one_letter_code
_entity_poly.pdbx_strand_id
1 'polypeptide(L)'
;MRPMQSACLLAVGVWLPAGCHSVPGSATAHRPADLLVYGRVWTGDSAKPWAQAVAVAADTILGVGDSAALSKLVGSRTRVIHNGKAMVAPGFMDAHVHLLSGGFQIARVDLRGASSPAEFITRVKQHAAKLPPGEWIEGGSWDHEAWPGAPLPTRGWIDSVTPENPVFLNRLDGHMSLANSAALRLAQITRETRDIDGGTIVRDPKTGEPTGVLKENARDLVNRVIPGPSPAQSDSALARAMRWAAAHGVTAVATVSDDPGTLAIAGSWRELAALKRAHRNGTMLTRVSVYVSLEAWRAMADTLKADGPGDDWLRAAGVKGFVDGSLGSNTALFYQPYNDVPTALGLMVTPEDSLRAWIAGADSAGLQVVVHAIGERANGLLLDIYDSVGKAHGQRDRRFRIEHAQHLRRGDILRLARSGVMASMQPYHALDDGRWAEKRIGPERIKAMYAFRTLLDNGAHLGFGSDWTVAPLDPLLGIYAAVTRRTLDGKHPNGWVPAEKITVEEALRAYTTSNAYGVFAEGTRGKLAPGYRADLVILDRDLTAIAPESLDQAGVRTTVVGGKVVFQRP
;
A
#
# COMPACT_ATOMS: atom_id res chain seq x y z
N MET A 1 -55.79 -52.79 -10.17
CA MET A 1 -57.23 -52.79 -10.11
C MET A 1 -57.73 -51.38 -10.17
N ARG A 2 -58.35 -51.13 -11.28
CA ARG A 2 -59.41 -50.16 -11.66
C ARG A 2 -59.44 -48.72 -11.08
N PRO A 3 -59.90 -47.85 -11.98
CA PRO A 3 -59.79 -46.38 -11.91
C PRO A 3 -61.15 -45.72 -11.61
N MET A 4 -61.13 -44.45 -11.35
CA MET A 4 -62.35 -43.59 -11.54
C MET A 4 -61.83 -42.16 -11.81
N GLN A 5 -62.02 -41.69 -12.97
CA GLN A 5 -63.14 -41.05 -13.69
C GLN A 5 -63.29 -39.55 -13.34
N SER A 6 -63.13 -38.82 -14.39
CA SER A 6 -63.31 -37.39 -14.66
C SER A 6 -64.70 -36.86 -14.29
N ALA A 7 -64.75 -35.57 -13.94
CA ALA A 7 -65.93 -34.72 -14.17
C ALA A 7 -65.48 -33.34 -14.67
N CYS A 8 -65.82 -33.05 -15.92
CA CYS A 8 -65.82 -31.71 -16.53
C CYS A 8 -66.98 -30.88 -16.02
N LEU A 9 -66.69 -29.66 -15.57
CA LEU A 9 -67.71 -28.61 -15.42
C LEU A 9 -67.38 -27.46 -16.38
N LEU A 10 -68.25 -27.27 -17.36
CA LEU A 10 -68.27 -26.11 -18.25
C LEU A 10 -68.82 -24.91 -17.49
N ALA A 11 -68.03 -23.82 -17.40
CA ALA A 11 -68.51 -22.52 -16.98
C ALA A 11 -68.57 -21.58 -18.21
N VAL A 12 -69.73 -21.09 -18.50
CA VAL A 12 -70.00 -20.10 -19.56
C VAL A 12 -69.51 -18.74 -19.09
N GLY A 13 -68.58 -18.19 -19.81
CA GLY A 13 -68.03 -16.86 -19.54
C GLY A 13 -68.83 -15.77 -20.28
N VAL A 14 -69.33 -14.81 -19.52
CA VAL A 14 -69.93 -13.56 -20.03
C VAL A 14 -68.78 -12.57 -20.35
N TRP A 15 -68.67 -12.16 -21.60
CA TRP A 15 -67.76 -11.09 -22.05
C TRP A 15 -68.39 -9.74 -21.73
N LEU A 16 -67.71 -8.92 -20.89
CA LEU A 16 -67.88 -7.48 -20.73
C LEU A 16 -66.73 -6.76 -21.44
N PRO A 17 -66.97 -5.69 -22.21
CA PRO A 17 -65.86 -4.97 -22.86
C PRO A 17 -65.06 -4.17 -21.86
N ALA A 18 -63.74 -4.44 -21.74
CA ALA A 18 -62.84 -3.67 -20.98
C ALA A 18 -62.58 -2.32 -21.65
N GLY A 19 -63.00 -1.26 -21.02
CA GLY A 19 -62.63 0.10 -21.40
C GLY A 19 -61.08 0.31 -21.15
N CYS A 20 -60.41 0.71 -22.21
CA CYS A 20 -58.98 1.15 -22.10
C CYS A 20 -58.89 2.40 -21.23
N HIS A 21 -58.59 2.20 -19.95
CA HIS A 21 -58.05 3.28 -19.14
C HIS A 21 -56.54 3.29 -19.38
N SER A 22 -56.04 4.29 -20.11
CA SER A 22 -54.63 4.63 -20.18
C SER A 22 -54.16 5.01 -18.76
N VAL A 23 -53.48 4.09 -18.12
CA VAL A 23 -52.73 4.40 -16.90
C VAL A 23 -51.64 5.41 -17.29
N PRO A 24 -51.62 6.62 -16.69
CA PRO A 24 -50.49 7.53 -16.92
C PRO A 24 -49.22 6.79 -16.49
N GLY A 25 -48.29 6.61 -17.43
CA GLY A 25 -46.98 6.06 -17.10
C GLY A 25 -46.39 6.82 -15.92
N SER A 26 -46.24 6.15 -14.81
CA SER A 26 -45.48 6.69 -13.70
C SER A 26 -44.09 6.97 -14.23
N ALA A 27 -43.77 8.23 -14.51
CA ALA A 27 -42.43 8.68 -14.68
C ALA A 27 -41.69 8.24 -13.38
N THR A 28 -40.85 7.22 -13.50
CA THR A 28 -39.96 6.84 -12.44
C THR A 28 -39.16 8.10 -12.09
N ALA A 29 -39.54 8.75 -10.99
CA ALA A 29 -38.83 9.93 -10.50
C ALA A 29 -37.38 9.52 -10.25
N HIS A 30 -36.51 9.88 -11.20
CA HIS A 30 -35.09 9.61 -11.05
C HIS A 30 -34.61 10.31 -9.79
N ARG A 31 -34.05 9.55 -8.83
CA ARG A 31 -33.41 10.12 -7.65
C ARG A 31 -32.33 11.11 -8.10
N PRO A 32 -32.36 12.37 -7.65
CA PRO A 32 -31.30 13.31 -8.00
C PRO A 32 -29.93 12.82 -7.51
N ALA A 33 -28.88 13.17 -8.24
CA ALA A 33 -27.53 12.93 -7.81
C ALA A 33 -27.14 13.86 -6.65
N ASP A 34 -26.34 13.38 -5.71
CA ASP A 34 -25.72 14.20 -4.68
C ASP A 34 -24.46 14.90 -5.21
N LEU A 35 -23.75 14.21 -6.14
CA LEU A 35 -22.57 14.73 -6.83
C LEU A 35 -22.64 14.37 -8.32
N LEU A 36 -22.33 15.33 -9.18
CA LEU A 36 -22.15 15.13 -10.61
C LEU A 36 -20.81 15.71 -11.05
N VAL A 37 -19.97 14.86 -11.64
CA VAL A 37 -18.64 15.25 -12.13
C VAL A 37 -18.63 15.18 -13.63
N TYR A 38 -18.36 16.30 -14.30
CA TYR A 38 -18.10 16.36 -15.74
C TYR A 38 -16.60 16.38 -16.01
N GLY A 39 -16.16 15.63 -17.02
CA GLY A 39 -14.76 15.55 -17.42
C GLY A 39 -14.48 14.45 -18.42
N ARG A 40 -13.23 14.20 -18.72
CA ARG A 40 -12.80 13.04 -19.48
C ARG A 40 -12.74 11.83 -18.55
N VAL A 41 -13.80 11.05 -18.49
CA VAL A 41 -13.96 9.94 -17.53
C VAL A 41 -13.38 8.66 -18.12
N TRP A 42 -12.27 8.18 -17.55
CA TRP A 42 -11.78 6.83 -17.76
C TRP A 42 -12.49 5.89 -16.77
N THR A 43 -13.26 4.93 -17.30
CA THR A 43 -14.16 4.13 -16.46
C THR A 43 -13.52 2.91 -15.81
N GLY A 44 -12.36 2.45 -16.32
CA GLY A 44 -11.80 1.15 -15.96
C GLY A 44 -12.54 -0.05 -16.57
N ASP A 45 -13.65 0.17 -17.28
CA ASP A 45 -14.39 -0.87 -17.99
C ASP A 45 -13.92 -0.98 -19.44
N SER A 46 -13.36 -2.14 -19.83
CA SER A 46 -12.88 -2.36 -21.19
C SER A 46 -13.97 -2.29 -22.27
N ALA A 47 -15.22 -2.56 -21.91
CA ALA A 47 -16.34 -2.48 -22.84
C ALA A 47 -16.78 -1.03 -23.12
N LYS A 48 -16.58 -0.12 -22.17
CA LYS A 48 -16.93 1.31 -22.27
C LYS A 48 -15.85 2.15 -21.58
N PRO A 49 -14.64 2.23 -22.14
CA PRO A 49 -13.48 2.78 -21.42
C PRO A 49 -13.58 4.28 -21.14
N TRP A 50 -14.43 5.01 -21.86
CA TRP A 50 -14.54 6.46 -21.74
C TRP A 50 -15.98 6.94 -21.63
N ALA A 51 -16.17 7.99 -20.83
CA ALA A 51 -17.43 8.72 -20.67
C ALA A 51 -17.17 10.23 -20.48
N GLN A 52 -18.25 11.02 -20.35
CA GLN A 52 -18.19 12.47 -20.20
C GLN A 52 -18.60 12.94 -18.79
N ALA A 53 -19.28 12.08 -18.03
CA ALA A 53 -19.73 12.42 -16.70
C ALA A 53 -19.97 11.18 -15.84
N VAL A 54 -19.92 11.38 -14.51
CA VAL A 54 -20.29 10.42 -13.46
C VAL A 54 -21.27 11.08 -12.51
N ALA A 55 -22.40 10.43 -12.27
CA ALA A 55 -23.40 10.83 -11.29
C ALA A 55 -23.37 9.89 -10.08
N VAL A 56 -23.40 10.45 -8.88
CA VAL A 56 -23.27 9.74 -7.59
C VAL A 56 -24.46 10.06 -6.70
N ALA A 57 -24.99 9.05 -6.01
CA ALA A 57 -25.92 9.25 -4.90
C ALA A 57 -25.54 8.39 -3.69
N ALA A 58 -25.46 9.01 -2.54
CA ALA A 58 -24.90 8.43 -1.32
C ALA A 58 -23.50 7.86 -1.60
N ASP A 59 -23.27 6.58 -1.36
CA ASP A 59 -21.99 5.90 -1.56
C ASP A 59 -21.86 5.15 -2.90
N THR A 60 -22.80 5.35 -3.82
CA THR A 60 -22.95 4.53 -5.02
C THR A 60 -23.00 5.39 -6.28
N ILE A 61 -22.42 4.89 -7.38
CA ILE A 61 -22.50 5.49 -8.71
C ILE A 61 -23.89 5.21 -9.30
N LEU A 62 -24.65 6.27 -9.61
CA LEU A 62 -25.94 6.19 -10.28
C LEU A 62 -25.82 5.98 -11.78
N GLY A 63 -24.86 6.64 -12.40
CA GLY A 63 -24.69 6.61 -13.83
C GLY A 63 -23.33 7.10 -14.29
N VAL A 64 -22.90 6.57 -15.44
CA VAL A 64 -21.68 6.98 -16.14
C VAL A 64 -22.01 7.03 -17.64
N GLY A 65 -21.75 8.16 -18.29
CA GLY A 65 -22.12 8.30 -19.70
C GLY A 65 -22.03 9.73 -20.22
N ASP A 66 -22.96 10.07 -21.13
CA ASP A 66 -23.02 11.38 -21.77
C ASP A 66 -23.46 12.48 -20.81
N SER A 67 -22.82 13.64 -20.91
CA SER A 67 -23.11 14.83 -20.10
C SER A 67 -24.59 15.23 -20.18
N ALA A 68 -25.17 15.23 -21.38
CA ALA A 68 -26.57 15.62 -21.59
C ALA A 68 -27.56 14.64 -20.93
N ALA A 69 -27.25 13.34 -20.91
CA ALA A 69 -28.09 12.35 -20.25
C ALA A 69 -28.04 12.50 -18.73
N LEU A 70 -26.85 12.69 -18.17
CA LEU A 70 -26.64 12.75 -16.72
C LEU A 70 -27.01 14.14 -16.13
N SER A 71 -27.03 15.23 -16.92
CA SER A 71 -27.50 16.53 -16.46
C SER A 71 -28.96 16.52 -15.95
N LYS A 72 -29.77 15.58 -16.40
CA LYS A 72 -31.16 15.36 -15.95
C LYS A 72 -31.25 14.88 -14.49
N LEU A 73 -30.11 14.40 -13.92
CA LEU A 73 -30.02 13.97 -12.53
C LEU A 73 -29.65 15.11 -11.58
N VAL A 74 -29.43 16.33 -12.11
CA VAL A 74 -29.13 17.51 -11.29
C VAL A 74 -30.38 17.98 -10.56
N GLY A 75 -30.33 18.00 -9.24
CA GLY A 75 -31.35 18.58 -8.37
C GLY A 75 -30.82 19.80 -7.63
N SER A 76 -31.66 20.44 -6.83
CA SER A 76 -31.32 21.67 -6.09
C SER A 76 -30.16 21.53 -5.09
N ARG A 77 -29.83 20.29 -4.68
CA ARG A 77 -28.74 19.99 -3.73
C ARG A 77 -27.57 19.28 -4.38
N THR A 78 -27.61 19.03 -5.68
CA THR A 78 -26.51 18.37 -6.39
C THR A 78 -25.27 19.26 -6.42
N ARG A 79 -24.17 18.77 -5.89
CA ARG A 79 -22.86 19.39 -6.10
C ARG A 79 -22.36 19.04 -7.51
N VAL A 80 -22.00 20.05 -8.29
CA VAL A 80 -21.49 19.87 -9.65
C VAL A 80 -20.01 20.25 -9.70
N ILE A 81 -19.19 19.37 -10.26
CA ILE A 81 -17.77 19.59 -10.50
C ILE A 81 -17.49 19.52 -12.00
N HIS A 82 -16.87 20.56 -12.56
CA HIS A 82 -16.41 20.61 -13.94
C HIS A 82 -14.89 20.45 -13.99
N ASN A 83 -14.40 19.34 -14.58
CA ASN A 83 -12.97 19.05 -14.72
C ASN A 83 -12.42 19.31 -16.13
N GLY A 84 -13.21 19.89 -17.03
CA GLY A 84 -12.79 20.19 -18.40
C GLY A 84 -12.31 18.95 -19.16
N LYS A 85 -11.09 19.02 -19.71
CA LYS A 85 -10.47 17.91 -20.45
C LYS A 85 -9.60 17.02 -19.57
N ALA A 86 -9.43 17.32 -18.31
CA ALA A 86 -8.60 16.53 -17.39
C ALA A 86 -9.34 15.24 -16.97
N MET A 87 -8.56 14.25 -16.57
CA MET A 87 -9.05 12.90 -16.30
C MET A 87 -9.86 12.81 -15.00
N VAL A 88 -10.95 12.06 -15.05
CA VAL A 88 -11.64 11.48 -13.90
C VAL A 88 -11.48 9.98 -14.01
N ALA A 89 -11.05 9.32 -12.93
CA ALA A 89 -10.80 7.88 -12.92
C ALA A 89 -11.39 7.21 -11.67
N PRO A 90 -11.54 5.88 -11.64
CA PRO A 90 -11.76 5.17 -10.38
C PRO A 90 -10.70 5.56 -9.37
N GLY A 91 -11.07 5.68 -8.11
CA GLY A 91 -10.10 5.95 -7.05
C GLY A 91 -8.99 4.92 -7.05
N PHE A 92 -7.77 5.37 -6.88
CA PHE A 92 -6.63 4.46 -6.84
C PHE A 92 -6.71 3.54 -5.64
N MET A 93 -6.28 2.31 -5.85
CA MET A 93 -6.16 1.30 -4.81
C MET A 93 -4.67 0.93 -4.71
N ASP A 94 -4.11 0.97 -3.51
CA ASP A 94 -2.73 0.55 -3.26
C ASP A 94 -2.73 -0.87 -2.70
N ALA A 95 -2.05 -1.81 -3.42
CA ALA A 95 -2.07 -3.22 -3.07
C ALA A 95 -1.17 -3.56 -1.88
N HIS A 96 -0.25 -2.68 -1.48
CA HIS A 96 0.76 -2.97 -0.47
C HIS A 96 1.24 -1.70 0.22
N VAL A 97 0.79 -1.47 1.45
CA VAL A 97 1.25 -0.37 2.30
C VAL A 97 1.45 -0.82 3.74
N HIS A 98 2.23 -0.05 4.51
CA HIS A 98 2.33 -0.13 5.96
C HIS A 98 1.65 1.12 6.54
N LEU A 99 0.29 1.11 6.55
CA LEU A 99 -0.50 2.34 6.70
C LEU A 99 -0.27 3.04 8.04
N LEU A 100 -0.29 2.31 9.15
CA LEU A 100 -0.04 2.89 10.47
C LEU A 100 1.39 3.40 10.61
N SER A 101 2.37 2.61 10.15
CA SER A 101 3.80 2.97 10.16
C SER A 101 4.06 4.21 9.31
N GLY A 102 3.37 4.35 8.17
CA GLY A 102 3.41 5.57 7.36
C GLY A 102 2.87 6.79 8.10
N GLY A 103 1.78 6.62 8.85
CA GLY A 103 1.24 7.69 9.69
C GLY A 103 2.20 8.16 10.78
N PHE A 104 2.98 7.24 11.35
CA PHE A 104 4.08 7.57 12.26
C PHE A 104 5.24 8.22 11.51
N GLN A 105 5.61 7.72 10.32
CA GLN A 105 6.68 8.32 9.51
C GLN A 105 6.42 9.80 9.20
N ILE A 106 5.19 10.17 8.83
CA ILE A 106 4.80 11.57 8.59
C ILE A 106 4.96 12.43 9.86
N ALA A 107 4.75 11.83 11.03
CA ALA A 107 4.84 12.53 12.30
C ALA A 107 6.27 12.67 12.83
N ARG A 108 7.21 11.89 12.31
CA ARG A 108 8.61 11.89 12.72
C ARG A 108 9.36 13.08 12.12
N VAL A 109 10.47 13.46 12.76
CA VAL A 109 11.33 14.48 12.19
C VAL A 109 12.03 13.95 10.95
N ASP A 110 11.91 14.66 9.84
CA ASP A 110 12.63 14.37 8.61
C ASP A 110 13.88 15.25 8.50
N LEU A 111 15.04 14.59 8.53
CA LEU A 111 16.36 15.22 8.40
C LEU A 111 17.04 14.85 7.09
N ARG A 112 16.34 14.10 6.21
CA ARG A 112 16.85 13.79 4.87
C ARG A 112 17.08 15.09 4.10
N GLY A 113 18.27 15.20 3.48
CA GLY A 113 18.64 16.39 2.72
C GLY A 113 18.95 17.64 3.59
N ALA A 114 19.05 17.50 4.93
CA ALA A 114 19.65 18.58 5.73
C ALA A 114 21.10 18.80 5.26
N SER A 115 21.41 19.99 4.76
CA SER A 115 22.67 20.30 4.08
C SER A 115 23.79 20.76 5.02
N SER A 116 23.48 20.94 6.30
CA SER A 116 24.43 21.41 7.31
C SER A 116 24.01 21.04 8.73
N PRO A 117 24.96 21.04 9.71
CA PRO A 117 24.64 20.92 11.13
C PRO A 117 23.61 21.95 11.63
N ALA A 118 23.68 23.18 11.16
CA ALA A 118 22.74 24.25 11.55
C ALA A 118 21.32 23.95 11.09
N GLU A 119 21.15 23.46 9.86
CA GLU A 119 19.85 23.05 9.34
C GLU A 119 19.31 21.82 10.08
N PHE A 120 20.16 20.83 10.36
CA PHE A 120 19.82 19.66 11.18
C PHE A 120 19.24 20.10 12.55
N ILE A 121 19.97 20.96 13.29
CA ILE A 121 19.51 21.47 14.60
C ILE A 121 18.20 22.23 14.46
N THR A 122 18.06 23.07 13.42
CA THR A 122 16.85 23.88 13.17
C THR A 122 15.64 22.98 12.95
N ARG A 123 15.74 21.92 12.14
CA ARG A 123 14.65 20.99 11.90
C ARG A 123 14.24 20.23 13.15
N VAL A 124 15.21 19.77 13.97
CA VAL A 124 14.93 19.14 15.26
C VAL A 124 14.21 20.10 16.20
N LYS A 125 14.67 21.36 16.31
CA LYS A 125 14.02 22.40 17.13
C LYS A 125 12.58 22.66 16.71
N GLN A 126 12.34 22.83 15.40
CA GLN A 126 11.01 23.06 14.86
C GLN A 126 10.06 21.88 15.10
N HIS A 127 10.59 20.67 15.09
CA HIS A 127 9.82 19.47 15.39
C HIS A 127 9.50 19.39 16.89
N ALA A 128 10.48 19.58 17.77
CA ALA A 128 10.32 19.58 19.22
C ALA A 128 9.24 20.60 19.69
N ALA A 129 9.22 21.79 19.10
CA ALA A 129 8.23 22.83 19.43
C ALA A 129 6.76 22.43 19.18
N LYS A 130 6.52 21.35 18.48
CA LYS A 130 5.15 20.84 18.17
C LYS A 130 4.72 19.71 19.10
N LEU A 131 5.61 19.21 19.95
CA LEU A 131 5.38 18.05 20.80
C LEU A 131 5.20 18.46 22.27
N PRO A 132 4.36 17.75 23.03
CA PRO A 132 4.31 17.90 24.46
C PRO A 132 5.65 17.52 25.13
N PRO A 133 5.97 18.09 26.30
CA PRO A 133 7.10 17.65 27.11
C PRO A 133 7.05 16.16 27.41
N GLY A 134 8.21 15.51 27.38
CA GLY A 134 8.36 14.06 27.64
C GLY A 134 8.04 13.15 26.45
N GLU A 135 7.45 13.64 25.37
CA GLU A 135 7.29 12.84 24.16
C GLU A 135 8.63 12.61 23.45
N TRP A 136 8.83 11.38 22.97
CA TRP A 136 10.03 11.01 22.21
C TRP A 136 10.04 11.68 20.84
N ILE A 137 11.20 12.18 20.45
CA ILE A 137 11.50 12.65 19.09
C ILE A 137 12.24 11.53 18.37
N GLU A 138 11.54 10.91 17.43
CA GLU A 138 12.07 9.84 16.59
C GLU A 138 12.11 10.28 15.12
N GLY A 139 12.74 9.46 14.26
CA GLY A 139 12.89 9.71 12.84
C GLY A 139 14.34 9.91 12.47
N GLY A 140 14.64 10.89 11.61
CA GLY A 140 15.99 11.21 11.20
C GLY A 140 16.24 11.07 9.73
N SER A 141 16.93 10.00 9.29
CA SER A 141 17.50 9.87 7.95
C SER A 141 18.56 10.95 7.64
N TRP A 142 19.29 11.40 8.68
CA TRP A 142 20.38 12.34 8.51
C TRP A 142 21.58 11.69 7.85
N ASP A 143 22.37 12.50 7.11
CA ASP A 143 23.61 12.07 6.47
C ASP A 143 24.69 13.15 6.69
N HIS A 144 25.63 12.86 7.61
CA HIS A 144 26.71 13.77 7.92
C HIS A 144 27.77 13.85 6.81
N GLU A 145 27.87 12.82 5.95
CA GLU A 145 28.78 12.84 4.81
C GLU A 145 28.39 13.91 3.76
N ALA A 146 27.13 14.35 3.77
CA ALA A 146 26.65 15.45 2.95
C ALA A 146 27.03 16.84 3.50
N TRP A 147 27.61 16.93 4.72
CA TRP A 147 27.93 18.20 5.36
C TRP A 147 29.39 18.61 5.13
N PRO A 148 29.70 19.91 5.03
CA PRO A 148 31.08 20.39 4.94
C PRO A 148 31.92 19.88 6.11
N GLY A 149 33.00 19.16 5.78
CA GLY A 149 33.89 18.55 6.78
C GLY A 149 33.34 17.31 7.49
N ALA A 150 32.16 16.83 7.09
CA ALA A 150 31.53 15.61 7.58
C ALA A 150 31.57 15.40 9.11
N PRO A 151 31.25 16.41 9.95
CA PRO A 151 31.33 16.27 11.40
C PRO A 151 30.25 15.33 11.90
N LEU A 152 30.64 14.33 12.71
CA LEU A 152 29.68 13.44 13.35
C LEU A 152 28.86 14.23 14.39
N PRO A 153 27.50 14.16 14.37
CA PRO A 153 26.68 14.90 15.32
C PRO A 153 26.89 14.40 16.75
N THR A 154 26.67 15.27 17.73
CA THR A 154 26.73 14.91 19.14
C THR A 154 25.45 15.32 19.86
N ARG A 155 25.20 14.71 21.04
CA ARG A 155 24.10 15.10 21.92
C ARG A 155 24.08 16.61 22.22
N GLY A 156 25.27 17.24 22.35
CA GLY A 156 25.38 18.66 22.61
C GLY A 156 24.77 19.55 21.54
N TRP A 157 24.60 19.08 20.31
CA TRP A 157 23.94 19.85 19.25
C TRP A 157 22.45 20.01 19.48
N ILE A 158 21.83 19.02 20.14
CA ILE A 158 20.37 18.94 20.26
C ILE A 158 19.85 19.11 21.70
N ASP A 159 20.69 18.94 22.72
CA ASP A 159 20.27 19.03 24.12
C ASP A 159 19.57 20.35 24.45
N SER A 160 20.13 21.48 23.97
CA SER A 160 19.57 22.81 24.25
C SER A 160 18.25 23.09 23.55
N VAL A 161 17.97 22.41 22.43
CA VAL A 161 16.73 22.59 21.64
C VAL A 161 15.67 21.53 21.93
N THR A 162 16.02 20.51 22.74
CA THR A 162 15.13 19.42 23.17
C THR A 162 15.26 19.13 24.68
N PRO A 163 15.16 20.16 25.56
CA PRO A 163 15.49 20.00 26.98
C PRO A 163 14.55 19.03 27.72
N GLU A 164 13.30 18.92 27.29
CA GLU A 164 12.27 18.11 27.93
C GLU A 164 11.87 16.85 27.16
N ASN A 165 12.35 16.70 25.91
CA ASN A 165 11.99 15.60 25.05
C ASN A 165 13.18 14.65 24.85
N PRO A 166 13.04 13.35 25.13
CA PRO A 166 14.07 12.39 24.72
C PRO A 166 14.10 12.28 23.19
N VAL A 167 15.31 12.20 22.64
CA VAL A 167 15.54 12.20 21.18
C VAL A 167 16.32 10.97 20.77
N PHE A 168 15.87 10.30 19.70
CA PHE A 168 16.59 9.19 19.08
C PHE A 168 16.42 9.22 17.57
N LEU A 169 17.46 9.68 16.85
CA LEU A 169 17.43 10.00 15.43
C LEU A 169 18.34 9.08 14.62
N ASN A 170 17.76 8.30 13.73
CA ASN A 170 18.50 7.37 12.89
C ASN A 170 19.27 8.08 11.77
N ARG A 171 20.48 7.59 11.48
CA ARG A 171 21.19 7.93 10.24
C ARG A 171 20.46 7.31 9.03
N LEU A 172 20.74 7.85 7.84
CA LEU A 172 20.12 7.45 6.57
C LEU A 172 20.22 5.93 6.27
N ASP A 173 21.36 5.32 6.62
CA ASP A 173 21.61 3.88 6.41
C ASP A 173 21.03 2.97 7.51
N GLY A 174 20.52 3.57 8.58
CA GLY A 174 19.99 2.80 9.70
C GLY A 174 21.02 2.15 10.62
N HIS A 175 22.33 2.32 10.38
CA HIS A 175 23.40 1.65 11.16
C HIS A 175 23.91 2.46 12.36
N MET A 176 23.50 3.71 12.50
CA MET A 176 23.77 4.51 13.69
C MET A 176 22.61 5.44 14.04
N SER A 177 22.56 5.85 15.30
CA SER A 177 21.54 6.80 15.78
C SER A 177 22.16 7.79 16.74
N LEU A 178 21.59 9.01 16.80
CA LEU A 178 21.94 10.04 17.75
C LEU A 178 20.88 10.10 18.86
N ALA A 179 21.30 9.88 20.11
CA ALA A 179 20.52 10.10 21.32
C ALA A 179 20.90 11.42 21.97
N ASN A 180 19.93 12.18 22.48
CA ASN A 180 20.22 13.32 23.36
C ASN A 180 20.47 12.86 24.82
N SER A 181 20.87 13.79 25.68
CA SER A 181 21.14 13.47 27.08
C SER A 181 19.92 12.93 27.84
N ALA A 182 18.70 13.32 27.47
CA ALA A 182 17.47 12.79 28.08
C ALA A 182 17.26 11.31 27.71
N ALA A 183 17.44 10.94 26.44
CA ALA A 183 17.35 9.56 25.98
C ALA A 183 18.44 8.67 26.60
N LEU A 184 19.69 9.15 26.69
CA LEU A 184 20.78 8.41 27.34
C LEU A 184 20.47 8.14 28.82
N ARG A 185 19.92 9.12 29.55
CA ARG A 185 19.51 8.93 30.97
C ARG A 185 18.42 7.87 31.11
N LEU A 186 17.39 7.90 30.25
CA LEU A 186 16.32 6.90 30.27
C LEU A 186 16.86 5.49 29.97
N ALA A 187 17.82 5.38 29.06
CA ALA A 187 18.49 4.13 28.71
C ALA A 187 19.58 3.71 29.71
N GLN A 188 19.84 4.52 30.76
CA GLN A 188 20.89 4.32 31.74
C GLN A 188 22.29 4.18 31.12
N ILE A 189 22.52 4.88 30.01
CA ILE A 189 23.83 4.90 29.33
C ILE A 189 24.71 5.98 29.94
N THR A 190 25.80 5.55 30.54
CA THR A 190 26.80 6.40 31.24
C THR A 190 28.21 6.16 30.69
N ARG A 191 29.18 6.84 31.24
CA ARG A 191 30.60 6.63 30.94
C ARG A 191 31.05 5.18 31.25
N GLU A 192 30.44 4.57 32.26
CA GLU A 192 30.77 3.22 32.74
C GLU A 192 30.06 2.11 31.95
N THR A 193 29.06 2.43 31.16
CA THR A 193 28.33 1.45 30.33
C THR A 193 29.29 0.84 29.32
N ARG A 194 29.48 -0.47 29.33
CA ARG A 194 30.33 -1.18 28.36
C ARG A 194 29.63 -1.26 26.99
N ASP A 195 30.42 -1.34 25.95
CA ASP A 195 29.90 -1.73 24.63
C ASP A 195 29.29 -3.13 24.70
N ILE A 196 28.28 -3.37 23.90
CA ILE A 196 27.63 -4.69 23.78
C ILE A 196 28.13 -5.40 22.52
N ASP A 197 28.00 -6.70 22.49
CA ASP A 197 28.42 -7.50 21.34
C ASP A 197 27.79 -7.00 20.04
N GLY A 198 28.63 -6.72 19.05
CA GLY A 198 28.21 -6.17 17.77
C GLY A 198 27.72 -4.72 17.82
N GLY A 199 27.99 -3.96 18.90
CA GLY A 199 27.55 -2.56 19.01
C GLY A 199 28.59 -1.66 19.67
N THR A 200 28.62 -0.37 19.31
CA THR A 200 29.57 0.61 19.83
C THR A 200 28.88 1.87 20.35
N ILE A 201 29.18 2.28 21.55
CA ILE A 201 28.84 3.58 22.12
C ILE A 201 29.98 4.56 21.79
N VAL A 202 29.72 5.53 20.91
CA VAL A 202 30.77 6.53 20.57
C VAL A 202 31.00 7.46 21.76
N ARG A 203 32.27 7.61 22.16
CA ARG A 203 32.68 8.37 23.33
C ARG A 203 33.58 9.54 22.95
N ASP A 204 33.51 10.59 23.73
CA ASP A 204 34.50 11.66 23.68
C ASP A 204 35.87 11.13 24.12
N PRO A 205 36.94 11.28 23.32
CA PRO A 205 38.22 10.70 23.62
C PRO A 205 38.94 11.32 24.84
N LYS A 206 38.52 12.53 25.25
CA LYS A 206 39.13 13.25 26.38
C LYS A 206 38.43 12.94 27.70
N THR A 207 37.13 12.80 27.68
CA THR A 207 36.32 12.67 28.90
C THR A 207 35.77 11.25 29.10
N GLY A 208 35.75 10.42 28.07
CA GLY A 208 35.10 9.10 28.07
C GLY A 208 33.57 9.14 28.07
N GLU A 209 32.96 10.31 28.06
CA GLU A 209 31.52 10.49 28.05
C GLU A 209 30.89 10.04 26.72
N PRO A 210 29.73 9.40 26.73
CA PRO A 210 28.97 9.10 25.50
C PRO A 210 28.63 10.38 24.72
N THR A 211 29.00 10.43 23.45
CA THR A 211 28.70 11.57 22.58
C THR A 211 27.21 11.66 22.19
N GLY A 212 26.47 10.60 22.43
CA GLY A 212 25.11 10.39 21.97
C GLY A 212 24.97 9.48 20.75
N VAL A 213 26.06 9.27 19.99
CA VAL A 213 26.02 8.36 18.84
C VAL A 213 26.19 6.92 19.30
N LEU A 214 25.22 6.09 18.90
CA LEU A 214 25.19 4.65 19.11
C LEU A 214 25.21 3.95 17.74
N LYS A 215 26.07 2.93 17.60
CA LYS A 215 26.24 2.18 16.36
C LYS A 215 25.80 0.74 16.54
N GLU A 216 25.22 0.17 15.45
CA GLU A 216 24.80 -1.21 15.36
C GLU A 216 23.94 -1.64 16.57
N ASN A 217 24.23 -2.78 17.20
CA ASN A 217 23.47 -3.31 18.33
C ASN A 217 23.42 -2.37 19.55
N ALA A 218 24.37 -1.42 19.70
CA ALA A 218 24.32 -0.44 20.79
C ALA A 218 23.05 0.43 20.76
N ARG A 219 22.41 0.58 19.61
CA ARG A 219 21.12 1.27 19.43
C ARG A 219 20.00 0.62 20.24
N ASP A 220 20.07 -0.68 20.47
CA ASP A 220 19.05 -1.43 21.22
C ASP A 220 19.01 -1.05 22.71
N LEU A 221 20.10 -0.46 23.23
CA LEU A 221 20.08 0.10 24.59
C LEU A 221 19.04 1.21 24.74
N VAL A 222 18.80 2.00 23.69
CA VAL A 222 17.76 3.05 23.67
C VAL A 222 16.43 2.50 23.14
N ASN A 223 16.44 1.70 22.08
CA ASN A 223 15.21 1.15 21.48
C ASN A 223 14.31 0.46 22.51
N ARG A 224 14.88 -0.28 23.46
CA ARG A 224 14.11 -1.02 24.46
C ARG A 224 13.44 -0.14 25.53
N VAL A 225 13.82 1.12 25.66
CA VAL A 225 13.21 2.07 26.60
C VAL A 225 12.27 3.07 25.93
N ILE A 226 12.21 3.07 24.59
CA ILE A 226 11.20 3.83 23.86
C ILE A 226 9.85 3.13 24.07
N PRO A 227 8.85 3.80 24.65
CA PRO A 227 7.56 3.17 24.87
C PRO A 227 6.85 2.89 23.55
N GLY A 228 6.19 1.76 23.47
CA GLY A 228 5.30 1.50 22.33
C GLY A 228 4.21 2.58 22.23
N PRO A 229 3.73 2.89 21.02
CA PRO A 229 2.74 3.95 20.84
C PRO A 229 1.42 3.64 21.57
N SER A 230 0.90 4.65 22.24
CA SER A 230 -0.42 4.59 22.87
C SER A 230 -1.55 4.46 21.85
N PRO A 231 -2.76 4.03 22.25
CA PRO A 231 -3.93 4.03 21.36
C PRO A 231 -4.21 5.41 20.72
N ALA A 232 -4.08 6.49 21.47
CA ALA A 232 -4.31 7.86 20.96
C ALA A 232 -3.26 8.28 19.92
N GLN A 233 -1.99 7.93 20.12
CA GLN A 233 -0.92 8.15 19.14
C GLN A 233 -1.18 7.33 17.87
N SER A 234 -1.60 6.06 18.01
CA SER A 234 -1.96 5.21 16.87
C SER A 234 -3.15 5.78 16.08
N ASP A 235 -4.19 6.27 16.77
CA ASP A 235 -5.35 6.90 16.13
C ASP A 235 -4.95 8.18 15.38
N SER A 236 -4.08 9.00 15.97
CA SER A 236 -3.56 10.21 15.34
C SER A 236 -2.67 9.90 14.13
N ALA A 237 -1.82 8.88 14.22
CA ALA A 237 -0.99 8.42 13.11
C ALA A 237 -1.87 7.89 11.96
N LEU A 238 -2.84 7.04 12.26
CA LEU A 238 -3.78 6.51 11.27
C LEU A 238 -4.55 7.62 10.56
N ALA A 239 -5.05 8.61 11.31
CA ALA A 239 -5.76 9.75 10.73
C ALA A 239 -4.87 10.58 9.78
N ARG A 240 -3.57 10.75 10.09
CA ARG A 240 -2.60 11.38 9.18
C ARG A 240 -2.38 10.56 7.93
N ALA A 241 -2.19 9.24 8.07
CA ALA A 241 -1.99 8.32 6.96
C ALA A 241 -3.17 8.35 5.97
N MET A 242 -4.41 8.29 6.48
CA MET A 242 -5.61 8.34 5.64
C MET A 242 -5.76 9.69 4.92
N ARG A 243 -5.44 10.82 5.58
CA ARG A 243 -5.43 12.13 4.91
C ARG A 243 -4.35 12.20 3.82
N TRP A 244 -3.19 11.61 4.06
CA TRP A 244 -2.12 11.53 3.07
C TRP A 244 -2.55 10.70 1.87
N ALA A 245 -3.12 9.52 2.09
CA ALA A 245 -3.67 8.66 1.05
C ALA A 245 -4.74 9.41 0.22
N ALA A 246 -5.67 10.09 0.87
CA ALA A 246 -6.70 10.90 0.20
C ALA A 246 -6.08 12.02 -0.66
N ALA A 247 -5.03 12.69 -0.21
CA ALA A 247 -4.33 13.73 -0.98
C ALA A 247 -3.66 13.19 -2.25
N HIS A 248 -3.34 11.89 -2.29
CA HIS A 248 -2.73 11.21 -3.44
C HIS A 248 -3.75 10.38 -4.26
N GLY A 249 -5.06 10.59 -4.05
CA GLY A 249 -6.11 9.91 -4.82
C GLY A 249 -6.35 8.45 -4.43
N VAL A 250 -5.75 7.98 -3.34
CA VAL A 250 -5.87 6.60 -2.88
C VAL A 250 -7.13 6.45 -2.04
N THR A 251 -8.07 5.68 -2.56
CA THR A 251 -9.40 5.44 -1.96
C THR A 251 -9.49 4.12 -1.23
N ALA A 252 -8.57 3.19 -1.54
CA ALA A 252 -8.48 1.92 -0.85
C ALA A 252 -7.03 1.44 -0.73
N VAL A 253 -6.71 0.73 0.34
CA VAL A 253 -5.39 0.14 0.57
C VAL A 253 -5.50 -1.30 1.06
N ALA A 254 -4.50 -2.11 0.72
CA ALA A 254 -4.18 -3.34 1.43
C ALA A 254 -3.01 -3.04 2.37
N THR A 255 -3.29 -2.94 3.67
CA THR A 255 -2.24 -2.77 4.67
C THR A 255 -1.74 -4.12 5.15
N VAL A 256 -0.43 -4.27 5.20
CA VAL A 256 0.23 -5.54 5.50
C VAL A 256 1.17 -5.39 6.70
N SER A 257 1.44 -6.50 7.41
CA SER A 257 2.42 -6.51 8.51
C SER A 257 3.80 -6.05 8.03
N ASP A 258 4.49 -5.23 8.84
CA ASP A 258 5.78 -4.61 8.48
C ASP A 258 6.90 -5.65 8.30
N ASP A 259 7.07 -6.54 9.30
CA ASP A 259 8.17 -7.50 9.37
C ASP A 259 7.70 -8.82 9.98
N PRO A 260 8.49 -9.89 9.96
CA PRO A 260 8.23 -11.11 10.73
C PRO A 260 8.57 -10.92 12.22
N GLY A 261 8.00 -11.79 13.07
CA GLY A 261 8.35 -11.90 14.48
C GLY A 261 7.43 -11.14 15.44
N THR A 262 7.76 -11.24 16.72
CA THR A 262 6.86 -10.84 17.82
C THR A 262 6.46 -9.36 17.77
N LEU A 263 7.38 -8.46 17.42
CA LEU A 263 7.09 -7.02 17.34
C LEU A 263 6.14 -6.69 16.18
N ALA A 264 6.32 -7.36 15.05
CA ALA A 264 5.44 -7.21 13.89
C ALA A 264 4.04 -7.77 14.15
N ILE A 265 3.94 -8.91 14.85
CA ILE A 265 2.66 -9.44 15.33
C ILE A 265 1.95 -8.39 16.18
N ALA A 266 2.61 -7.84 17.19
CA ALA A 266 2.04 -6.81 18.06
C ALA A 266 1.67 -5.54 17.27
N GLY A 267 2.48 -5.16 16.29
CA GLY A 267 2.26 -4.03 15.38
C GLY A 267 0.98 -4.20 14.56
N SER A 268 0.81 -5.33 13.90
CA SER A 268 -0.36 -5.61 13.06
C SER A 268 -1.68 -5.66 13.86
N TRP A 269 -1.67 -6.18 15.09
CA TRP A 269 -2.84 -6.14 15.97
C TRP A 269 -3.14 -4.73 16.48
N ARG A 270 -2.12 -3.92 16.75
CA ARG A 270 -2.29 -2.49 17.10
C ARG A 270 -2.93 -1.72 15.97
N GLU A 271 -2.47 -1.94 14.74
CA GLU A 271 -3.06 -1.33 13.54
C GLU A 271 -4.53 -1.74 13.37
N LEU A 272 -4.83 -3.03 13.43
CA LEU A 272 -6.21 -3.53 13.33
C LEU A 272 -7.10 -2.92 14.43
N ALA A 273 -6.60 -2.79 15.67
CA ALA A 273 -7.33 -2.15 16.75
C ALA A 273 -7.60 -0.65 16.49
N ALA A 274 -6.63 0.08 15.96
CA ALA A 274 -6.79 1.49 15.58
C ALA A 274 -7.80 1.64 14.43
N LEU A 275 -7.72 0.80 13.41
CA LEU A 275 -8.66 0.76 12.30
C LEU A 275 -10.09 0.44 12.76
N LYS A 276 -10.27 -0.54 13.66
CA LYS A 276 -11.58 -0.83 14.25
C LYS A 276 -12.15 0.36 15.04
N ARG A 277 -11.31 1.15 15.73
CA ARG A 277 -11.76 2.40 16.40
C ARG A 277 -12.18 3.45 15.37
N ALA A 278 -11.34 3.71 14.36
CA ALA A 278 -11.64 4.67 13.29
C ALA A 278 -12.95 4.30 12.57
N HIS A 279 -13.17 3.02 12.28
CA HIS A 279 -14.37 2.52 11.63
C HIS A 279 -15.62 2.75 12.51
N ARG A 280 -15.60 2.35 13.78
CA ARG A 280 -16.72 2.59 14.73
C ARG A 280 -17.06 4.06 14.90
N ASN A 281 -16.05 4.93 14.84
CA ASN A 281 -16.22 6.38 14.98
C ASN A 281 -16.61 7.08 13.67
N GLY A 282 -16.72 6.34 12.54
CA GLY A 282 -17.05 6.90 11.23
C GLY A 282 -16.00 7.87 10.67
N THR A 283 -14.72 7.72 11.06
CA THR A 283 -13.62 8.61 10.69
C THR A 283 -12.70 8.04 9.58
N MET A 284 -13.09 6.92 8.99
CA MET A 284 -12.37 6.34 7.85
C MET A 284 -12.46 7.28 6.62
N LEU A 285 -11.31 7.58 6.02
CA LEU A 285 -11.21 8.34 4.76
C LEU A 285 -10.79 7.46 3.58
N THR A 286 -10.38 6.23 3.87
CA THR A 286 -9.86 5.25 2.91
C THR A 286 -10.39 3.88 3.31
N ARG A 287 -10.75 3.04 2.34
CA ARG A 287 -11.14 1.65 2.62
C ARG A 287 -9.90 0.81 2.86
N VAL A 288 -9.95 -0.12 3.80
CA VAL A 288 -8.78 -0.87 4.24
C VAL A 288 -9.05 -2.37 4.27
N SER A 289 -8.18 -3.13 3.59
CA SER A 289 -8.06 -4.58 3.73
C SER A 289 -6.81 -4.88 4.57
N VAL A 290 -6.96 -5.55 5.72
CA VAL A 290 -5.87 -5.77 6.69
C VAL A 290 -5.34 -7.19 6.58
N TYR A 291 -4.02 -7.31 6.51
CA TYR A 291 -3.28 -8.58 6.54
C TYR A 291 -2.32 -8.58 7.73
N VAL A 292 -2.67 -9.30 8.78
CA VAL A 292 -1.81 -9.44 9.96
C VAL A 292 -0.67 -10.42 9.70
N SER A 293 0.32 -10.49 10.59
CA SER A 293 1.42 -11.44 10.43
C SER A 293 0.93 -12.88 10.22
N LEU A 294 1.55 -13.59 9.26
CA LEU A 294 1.24 -15.00 8.95
C LEU A 294 1.41 -15.92 10.17
N GLU A 295 2.37 -15.63 11.04
CA GLU A 295 2.58 -16.38 12.29
C GLU A 295 1.34 -16.35 13.19
N ALA A 296 0.54 -15.28 13.12
CA ALA A 296 -0.67 -15.09 13.90
C ALA A 296 -1.94 -15.62 13.22
N TRP A 297 -1.84 -16.48 12.19
CA TRP A 297 -2.99 -16.92 11.40
C TRP A 297 -4.13 -17.53 12.24
N ARG A 298 -3.81 -18.25 13.33
CA ARG A 298 -4.85 -18.82 14.21
C ARG A 298 -5.66 -17.73 14.89
N ALA A 299 -4.99 -16.74 15.47
CA ALA A 299 -5.66 -15.61 16.12
C ALA A 299 -6.48 -14.78 15.10
N MET A 300 -6.01 -14.68 13.85
CA MET A 300 -6.78 -14.03 12.77
C MET A 300 -8.03 -14.85 12.41
N ALA A 301 -7.92 -16.17 12.31
CA ALA A 301 -9.06 -17.05 12.08
C ALA A 301 -10.10 -16.96 13.20
N ASP A 302 -9.66 -16.91 14.45
CA ASP A 302 -10.55 -16.75 15.61
C ASP A 302 -11.21 -15.35 15.61
N THR A 303 -10.48 -14.31 15.24
CA THR A 303 -11.04 -12.95 15.05
C THR A 303 -12.15 -12.95 13.98
N LEU A 304 -11.92 -13.61 12.84
CA LEU A 304 -12.93 -13.71 11.79
C LEU A 304 -14.18 -14.50 12.22
N LYS A 305 -14.01 -15.53 13.02
CA LYS A 305 -15.16 -16.28 13.59
C LYS A 305 -15.98 -15.42 14.57
N ALA A 306 -15.30 -14.60 15.37
CA ALA A 306 -15.94 -13.77 16.40
C ALA A 306 -16.60 -12.51 15.80
N ASP A 307 -15.90 -11.79 14.92
CA ASP A 307 -16.28 -10.45 14.47
C ASP A 307 -16.77 -10.43 13.01
N GLY A 308 -16.62 -11.55 12.27
CA GLY A 308 -16.83 -11.60 10.84
C GLY A 308 -15.69 -10.93 10.03
N PRO A 309 -15.78 -10.96 8.68
CA PRO A 309 -14.73 -10.40 7.81
C PRO A 309 -14.72 -8.87 7.77
N GLY A 310 -15.71 -8.21 8.36
CA GLY A 310 -15.92 -6.77 8.26
C GLY A 310 -16.82 -6.38 7.08
N ASP A 311 -16.67 -5.15 6.61
CA ASP A 311 -17.50 -4.57 5.56
C ASP A 311 -16.67 -3.92 4.43
N ASP A 312 -17.31 -3.06 3.63
CA ASP A 312 -16.65 -2.35 2.53
C ASP A 312 -15.62 -1.30 2.98
N TRP A 313 -15.65 -0.85 4.24
CA TRP A 313 -14.72 0.13 4.77
C TRP A 313 -13.51 -0.49 5.46
N LEU A 314 -13.75 -1.54 6.22
CA LEU A 314 -12.70 -2.26 6.95
C LEU A 314 -12.92 -3.76 6.84
N ARG A 315 -12.00 -4.44 6.17
CA ARG A 315 -12.02 -5.89 6.01
C ARG A 315 -10.79 -6.50 6.68
N ALA A 316 -11.02 -7.45 7.56
CA ALA A 316 -10.01 -8.37 8.02
C ALA A 316 -9.78 -9.41 6.91
N ALA A 317 -8.76 -9.20 6.06
CA ALA A 317 -8.65 -9.88 4.77
C ALA A 317 -7.84 -11.19 4.82
N GLY A 318 -6.77 -11.21 5.60
CA GLY A 318 -5.88 -12.37 5.60
C GLY A 318 -4.59 -12.16 6.37
N VAL A 319 -3.52 -12.80 5.87
CA VAL A 319 -2.23 -12.84 6.55
C VAL A 319 -1.07 -12.55 5.61
N LYS A 320 -0.01 -11.87 6.13
CA LYS A 320 1.22 -11.52 5.43
C LYS A 320 2.40 -12.32 5.98
N GLY A 321 3.12 -13.03 5.08
CA GLY A 321 4.35 -13.76 5.38
C GLY A 321 5.56 -13.24 4.61
N PHE A 322 6.73 -13.83 4.89
CA PHE A 322 8.01 -13.49 4.27
C PHE A 322 8.79 -14.75 3.94
N VAL A 323 9.26 -14.89 2.70
CA VAL A 323 10.21 -15.96 2.32
C VAL A 323 11.63 -15.50 2.57
N ASP A 324 12.01 -14.35 2.02
CA ASP A 324 13.38 -13.83 1.98
C ASP A 324 13.45 -12.35 2.37
N GLY A 325 14.63 -11.77 2.26
CA GLY A 325 14.86 -10.35 2.46
C GLY A 325 14.91 -9.57 1.14
N SER A 326 15.77 -8.54 1.05
CA SER A 326 15.82 -7.59 -0.06
C SER A 326 17.07 -7.71 -0.94
N LEU A 327 16.99 -7.21 -2.17
CA LEU A 327 18.15 -7.13 -3.08
C LEU A 327 19.22 -6.19 -2.51
N GLY A 328 18.82 -5.05 -1.94
CA GLY A 328 19.71 -4.03 -1.42
C GLY A 328 20.60 -4.50 -0.28
N SER A 329 20.09 -5.37 0.58
CA SER A 329 20.83 -5.96 1.71
C SER A 329 21.56 -7.27 1.38
N ASN A 330 21.54 -7.76 0.13
CA ASN A 330 22.03 -9.06 -0.29
C ASN A 330 21.33 -10.26 0.41
N THR A 331 20.09 -10.08 0.83
CA THR A 331 19.30 -11.08 1.54
C THR A 331 18.14 -11.66 0.72
N ALA A 332 17.84 -11.11 -0.46
CA ALA A 332 16.94 -11.76 -1.41
C ALA A 332 17.52 -13.10 -1.87
N LEU A 333 16.69 -14.15 -1.90
CA LEU A 333 17.14 -15.55 -2.06
C LEU A 333 17.22 -15.93 -3.54
N PHE A 334 18.45 -16.18 -4.02
CA PHE A 334 18.76 -16.53 -5.40
C PHE A 334 19.26 -17.98 -5.54
N TYR A 335 19.20 -18.52 -6.76
CA TYR A 335 19.86 -19.81 -7.10
C TYR A 335 21.37 -19.63 -7.33
N GLN A 336 21.79 -18.45 -7.79
CA GLN A 336 23.19 -18.11 -8.03
C GLN A 336 23.64 -17.01 -7.07
N PRO A 337 24.92 -16.99 -6.66
CA PRO A 337 25.44 -15.97 -5.78
C PRO A 337 25.26 -14.56 -6.33
N TYR A 338 25.33 -13.58 -5.44
CA TYR A 338 25.45 -12.18 -5.81
C TYR A 338 26.80 -11.94 -6.51
N ASN A 339 26.81 -11.05 -7.52
CA ASN A 339 28.03 -10.74 -8.25
C ASN A 339 29.05 -9.99 -7.39
N ASP A 340 28.57 -9.08 -6.55
CA ASP A 340 29.39 -8.27 -5.66
C ASP A 340 29.67 -8.94 -4.30
N VAL A 341 28.96 -10.03 -3.96
CA VAL A 341 29.20 -10.87 -2.77
C VAL A 341 29.10 -12.34 -3.16
N PRO A 342 30.15 -12.92 -3.79
CA PRO A 342 30.09 -14.26 -4.39
C PRO A 342 29.87 -15.42 -3.40
N THR A 343 29.91 -15.15 -2.10
CA THR A 343 29.61 -16.14 -1.04
C THR A 343 28.15 -16.10 -0.58
N ALA A 344 27.35 -15.10 -1.00
CA ALA A 344 25.97 -14.91 -0.58
C ALA A 344 25.01 -15.41 -1.66
N LEU A 345 24.01 -16.19 -1.24
CA LEU A 345 22.85 -16.60 -2.04
C LEU A 345 21.55 -15.93 -1.57
N GLY A 346 21.63 -15.03 -0.57
CA GLY A 346 20.51 -14.54 0.20
C GLY A 346 20.21 -15.43 1.40
N LEU A 347 19.11 -15.17 2.08
CA LEU A 347 18.69 -15.95 3.25
C LEU A 347 17.17 -16.15 3.26
N MET A 348 16.73 -17.24 3.88
CA MET A 348 15.34 -17.43 4.23
C MET A 348 15.04 -16.71 5.54
N VAL A 349 14.07 -15.79 5.51
CA VAL A 349 13.60 -15.06 6.69
C VAL A 349 12.72 -15.95 7.55
N THR A 350 11.81 -16.71 6.93
CA THR A 350 10.99 -17.72 7.62
C THR A 350 11.46 -19.11 7.22
N PRO A 351 11.75 -20.03 8.18
CA PRO A 351 12.10 -21.41 7.85
C PRO A 351 11.04 -22.08 6.98
N GLU A 352 11.46 -22.85 5.99
CA GLU A 352 10.57 -23.44 4.97
C GLU A 352 9.44 -24.26 5.59
N ASP A 353 9.74 -25.11 6.59
CA ASP A 353 8.73 -25.95 7.25
C ASP A 353 7.65 -25.11 7.96
N SER A 354 8.07 -24.03 8.62
CA SER A 354 7.16 -23.08 9.26
C SER A 354 6.28 -22.39 8.22
N LEU A 355 6.89 -21.89 7.14
CA LEU A 355 6.18 -21.22 6.05
C LEU A 355 5.12 -22.14 5.42
N ARG A 356 5.48 -23.39 5.12
CA ARG A 356 4.56 -24.43 4.60
C ARG A 356 3.40 -24.69 5.56
N ALA A 357 3.71 -24.91 6.84
CA ALA A 357 2.70 -25.21 7.85
C ALA A 357 1.74 -24.04 8.08
N TRP A 358 2.27 -22.79 8.14
CA TRP A 358 1.45 -21.62 8.38
C TRP A 358 0.57 -21.25 7.18
N ILE A 359 1.10 -21.35 5.93
CA ILE A 359 0.32 -21.12 4.71
C ILE A 359 -0.81 -22.15 4.61
N ALA A 360 -0.51 -23.44 4.81
CA ALA A 360 -1.53 -24.48 4.80
C ALA A 360 -2.59 -24.28 5.89
N GLY A 361 -2.17 -23.92 7.10
CA GLY A 361 -3.09 -23.62 8.20
C GLY A 361 -3.99 -22.42 7.93
N ALA A 362 -3.41 -21.31 7.43
CA ALA A 362 -4.14 -20.11 7.05
C ALA A 362 -5.14 -20.39 5.91
N ASP A 363 -4.71 -21.16 4.89
CA ASP A 363 -5.58 -21.58 3.81
C ASP A 363 -6.75 -22.44 4.29
N SER A 364 -6.50 -23.43 5.18
CA SER A 364 -7.56 -24.25 5.78
C SER A 364 -8.57 -23.42 6.58
N ALA A 365 -8.12 -22.32 7.18
CA ALA A 365 -8.97 -21.38 7.90
C ALA A 365 -9.73 -20.41 6.99
N GLY A 366 -9.56 -20.48 5.68
CA GLY A 366 -10.22 -19.60 4.71
C GLY A 366 -9.60 -18.21 4.56
N LEU A 367 -8.41 -17.98 5.15
CA LEU A 367 -7.69 -16.73 5.05
C LEU A 367 -7.04 -16.55 3.67
N GLN A 368 -7.03 -15.34 3.16
CA GLN A 368 -6.18 -15.00 2.02
C GLN A 368 -4.73 -14.89 2.51
N VAL A 369 -3.81 -15.50 1.76
CA VAL A 369 -2.39 -15.50 2.09
C VAL A 369 -1.64 -14.63 1.08
N VAL A 370 -0.88 -13.66 1.59
CA VAL A 370 0.00 -12.80 0.80
C VAL A 370 1.42 -12.92 1.37
N VAL A 371 2.42 -13.13 0.52
CA VAL A 371 3.77 -13.44 1.00
C VAL A 371 4.82 -12.67 0.20
N HIS A 372 5.72 -12.01 0.92
CA HIS A 372 6.90 -11.37 0.38
C HIS A 372 7.85 -12.39 -0.23
N ALA A 373 8.21 -12.21 -1.48
CA ALA A 373 9.26 -12.97 -2.17
C ALA A 373 9.93 -12.09 -3.24
N ILE A 374 11.19 -11.75 -3.03
CA ILE A 374 11.97 -10.89 -3.92
C ILE A 374 12.86 -11.71 -4.85
N GLY A 375 13.69 -12.60 -4.33
CA GLY A 375 14.61 -13.39 -5.11
C GLY A 375 13.93 -14.47 -5.95
N GLU A 376 14.56 -14.88 -7.04
CA GLU A 376 13.99 -15.87 -7.97
C GLU A 376 13.78 -17.24 -7.32
N ARG A 377 14.65 -17.63 -6.37
CA ARG A 377 14.49 -18.88 -5.61
C ARG A 377 13.36 -18.77 -4.60
N ALA A 378 13.19 -17.61 -3.96
CA ALA A 378 12.08 -17.35 -3.05
C ALA A 378 10.74 -17.44 -3.77
N ASN A 379 10.63 -16.81 -4.95
CA ASN A 379 9.43 -16.87 -5.79
C ASN A 379 9.11 -18.30 -6.23
N GLY A 380 10.11 -19.05 -6.71
CA GLY A 380 9.93 -20.45 -7.11
C GLY A 380 9.46 -21.34 -5.96
N LEU A 381 10.09 -21.22 -4.78
CA LEU A 381 9.70 -21.95 -3.57
C LEU A 381 8.26 -21.62 -3.16
N LEU A 382 7.89 -20.34 -3.17
CA LEU A 382 6.54 -19.92 -2.77
C LEU A 382 5.48 -20.46 -3.73
N LEU A 383 5.73 -20.48 -5.03
CA LEU A 383 4.86 -21.13 -6.01
C LEU A 383 4.72 -22.63 -5.76
N ASP A 384 5.81 -23.32 -5.38
CA ASP A 384 5.74 -24.75 -5.02
C ASP A 384 4.87 -25.00 -3.78
N ILE A 385 4.93 -24.08 -2.80
CA ILE A 385 4.09 -24.14 -1.60
C ILE A 385 2.62 -23.91 -1.98
N TYR A 386 2.31 -22.90 -2.78
CA TYR A 386 0.95 -22.59 -3.21
C TYR A 386 0.33 -23.71 -4.04
N ASP A 387 1.10 -24.30 -4.96
CA ASP A 387 0.68 -25.46 -5.74
C ASP A 387 0.39 -26.68 -4.85
N SER A 388 1.24 -26.91 -3.84
CA SER A 388 1.08 -28.02 -2.88
C SER A 388 -0.19 -27.86 -2.04
N VAL A 389 -0.44 -26.64 -1.53
CA VAL A 389 -1.65 -26.31 -0.77
C VAL A 389 -2.90 -26.43 -1.65
N GLY A 390 -2.84 -25.95 -2.89
CA GLY A 390 -3.95 -26.09 -3.84
C GLY A 390 -4.32 -27.54 -4.13
N LYS A 391 -3.32 -28.40 -4.25
CA LYS A 391 -3.52 -29.87 -4.43
C LYS A 391 -4.11 -30.53 -3.18
N ALA A 392 -3.60 -30.17 -2.00
CA ALA A 392 -4.04 -30.78 -0.75
C ALA A 392 -5.45 -30.36 -0.32
N HIS A 393 -5.82 -29.10 -0.53
CA HIS A 393 -7.08 -28.54 -0.03
C HIS A 393 -8.17 -28.36 -1.12
N GLY A 394 -7.90 -28.85 -2.33
CA GLY A 394 -8.85 -28.81 -3.45
C GLY A 394 -8.97 -27.44 -4.12
N GLN A 395 -9.81 -27.39 -5.15
CA GLN A 395 -10.02 -26.17 -5.96
C GLN A 395 -10.89 -25.16 -5.23
N ARG A 396 -10.42 -23.92 -5.14
CA ARG A 396 -11.20 -22.74 -4.73
C ARG A 396 -10.53 -21.47 -5.23
N ASP A 397 -11.24 -20.36 -5.27
CA ASP A 397 -10.68 -19.04 -5.55
C ASP A 397 -9.94 -18.53 -4.30
N ARG A 398 -8.62 -18.63 -4.30
CA ARG A 398 -7.74 -18.23 -3.19
C ARG A 398 -7.17 -16.84 -3.37
N ARG A 399 -6.88 -16.49 -4.62
CA ARG A 399 -6.16 -15.27 -4.98
C ARG A 399 -4.94 -15.08 -4.10
N PHE A 400 -4.14 -16.14 -3.97
CA PHE A 400 -2.83 -16.03 -3.33
C PHE A 400 -2.03 -14.92 -4.00
N ARG A 401 -1.28 -14.18 -3.22
CA ARG A 401 -0.46 -13.10 -3.76
C ARG A 401 1.01 -13.33 -3.44
N ILE A 402 1.86 -12.99 -4.40
CA ILE A 402 3.29 -12.79 -4.17
C ILE A 402 3.52 -11.29 -4.10
N GLU A 403 3.91 -10.83 -2.93
CA GLU A 403 4.31 -9.44 -2.73
C GLU A 403 5.72 -9.24 -3.26
N HIS A 404 5.93 -8.17 -3.97
CA HIS A 404 7.11 -7.79 -4.74
C HIS A 404 7.28 -8.59 -6.04
N ALA A 405 7.33 -9.93 -6.03
CA ALA A 405 7.54 -10.76 -7.22
C ALA A 405 8.66 -10.18 -8.11
N GLN A 406 9.73 -9.67 -7.47
CA GLN A 406 10.66 -8.71 -8.08
C GLN A 406 11.59 -9.35 -9.09
N HIS A 407 12.04 -10.58 -8.82
CA HIS A 407 12.88 -11.37 -9.70
C HIS A 407 12.19 -12.69 -10.02
N LEU A 408 11.80 -12.89 -11.28
CA LEU A 408 11.05 -14.06 -11.71
C LEU A 408 11.81 -14.81 -12.80
N ARG A 409 11.93 -16.12 -12.68
CA ARG A 409 12.34 -16.95 -13.83
C ARG A 409 11.19 -17.00 -14.84
N ARG A 410 11.52 -17.13 -16.11
CA ARG A 410 10.51 -17.26 -17.19
C ARG A 410 9.48 -18.36 -16.91
N GLY A 411 9.92 -19.50 -16.38
CA GLY A 411 9.02 -20.60 -16.02
C GLY A 411 8.05 -20.25 -14.90
N ASP A 412 8.48 -19.42 -13.94
CA ASP A 412 7.65 -18.99 -12.81
C ASP A 412 6.60 -17.94 -13.25
N ILE A 413 6.91 -17.09 -14.24
CA ILE A 413 5.92 -16.18 -14.86
C ILE A 413 4.77 -16.97 -15.51
N LEU A 414 5.10 -18.06 -16.22
CA LEU A 414 4.08 -18.95 -16.80
C LEU A 414 3.24 -19.68 -15.75
N ARG A 415 3.86 -20.01 -14.60
CA ARG A 415 3.13 -20.61 -13.46
C ARG A 415 2.18 -19.62 -12.82
N LEU A 416 2.61 -18.37 -12.59
CA LEU A 416 1.75 -17.28 -12.09
C LEU A 416 0.50 -17.13 -12.95
N ALA A 417 0.67 -17.03 -14.28
CA ALA A 417 -0.43 -16.89 -15.23
C ALA A 417 -1.45 -18.04 -15.15
N ARG A 418 -0.97 -19.29 -14.91
CA ARG A 418 -1.83 -20.50 -14.88
C ARG A 418 -2.48 -20.77 -13.53
N SER A 419 -1.83 -20.36 -12.44
CA SER A 419 -2.25 -20.69 -11.07
C SER A 419 -3.26 -19.70 -10.50
N GLY A 420 -3.47 -18.53 -11.15
CA GLY A 420 -4.30 -17.45 -10.62
C GLY A 420 -3.65 -16.72 -9.42
N VAL A 421 -2.37 -16.97 -9.16
CA VAL A 421 -1.59 -16.21 -8.16
C VAL A 421 -1.34 -14.81 -8.70
N MET A 422 -1.59 -13.80 -7.89
CA MET A 422 -1.40 -12.40 -8.27
C MET A 422 0.02 -11.94 -7.94
N ALA A 423 0.69 -11.27 -8.88
CA ALA A 423 1.90 -10.51 -8.64
C ALA A 423 1.52 -9.10 -8.13
N SER A 424 1.86 -8.80 -6.88
CA SER A 424 1.63 -7.49 -6.25
C SER A 424 2.95 -6.75 -6.20
N MET A 425 3.15 -5.81 -7.12
CA MET A 425 4.47 -5.23 -7.40
C MET A 425 4.52 -3.73 -7.11
N GLN A 426 5.74 -3.19 -6.95
CA GLN A 426 5.99 -1.79 -6.62
C GLN A 426 6.78 -1.12 -7.73
N PRO A 427 6.10 -0.42 -8.66
CA PRO A 427 6.78 0.16 -9.82
C PRO A 427 7.86 1.18 -9.46
N TYR A 428 7.67 1.97 -8.40
CA TYR A 428 8.65 2.95 -7.98
C TYR A 428 9.99 2.32 -7.59
N HIS A 429 10.00 1.13 -7.00
CA HIS A 429 11.22 0.41 -6.65
C HIS A 429 12.10 0.13 -7.88
N ALA A 430 11.51 -0.05 -9.08
CA ALA A 430 12.29 -0.24 -10.30
C ALA A 430 13.14 0.99 -10.66
N LEU A 431 12.68 2.21 -10.31
CA LEU A 431 13.44 3.44 -10.55
C LEU A 431 14.62 3.57 -9.59
N ASP A 432 14.45 3.08 -8.38
CA ASP A 432 15.49 3.10 -7.35
C ASP A 432 16.52 2.00 -7.57
N ASP A 433 16.08 0.76 -7.70
CA ASP A 433 16.93 -0.42 -7.89
C ASP A 433 17.72 -0.37 -9.19
N GLY A 434 17.15 0.19 -10.26
CA GLY A 434 17.79 0.31 -11.56
C GLY A 434 19.11 1.07 -11.54
N ARG A 435 19.40 1.82 -10.48
CA ARG A 435 20.67 2.53 -10.29
C ARG A 435 21.84 1.60 -9.92
N TRP A 436 21.54 0.43 -9.33
CA TRP A 436 22.57 -0.40 -8.71
C TRP A 436 22.33 -1.92 -8.82
N ALA A 437 21.15 -2.37 -9.26
CA ALA A 437 20.77 -3.79 -9.32
C ALA A 437 21.74 -4.61 -10.21
N GLU A 438 22.19 -4.04 -11.33
CA GLU A 438 23.13 -4.73 -12.24
C GLU A 438 24.45 -5.10 -11.54
N LYS A 439 24.96 -4.24 -10.64
CA LYS A 439 26.13 -4.53 -9.83
C LYS A 439 25.89 -5.76 -8.93
N ARG A 440 24.66 -5.91 -8.40
CA ARG A 440 24.30 -6.99 -7.49
C ARG A 440 24.17 -8.35 -8.18
N ILE A 441 23.50 -8.39 -9.34
CA ILE A 441 23.09 -9.65 -9.96
C ILE A 441 23.51 -9.79 -11.42
N GLY A 442 24.13 -8.77 -12.01
CA GLY A 442 24.63 -8.78 -13.38
C GLY A 442 23.57 -8.53 -14.48
N PRO A 443 24.04 -8.29 -15.73
CA PRO A 443 23.20 -7.79 -16.81
C PRO A 443 22.14 -8.80 -17.30
N GLU A 444 22.34 -10.09 -17.09
CA GLU A 444 21.36 -11.09 -17.53
C GLU A 444 20.19 -11.21 -16.56
N ARG A 445 20.46 -11.24 -15.26
CA ARG A 445 19.40 -11.42 -14.26
C ARG A 445 18.51 -10.19 -14.11
N ILE A 446 19.02 -8.97 -14.35
CA ILE A 446 18.19 -7.76 -14.32
C ILE A 446 17.09 -7.74 -15.39
N LYS A 447 17.23 -8.49 -16.49
CA LYS A 447 16.23 -8.56 -17.57
C LYS A 447 14.87 -9.11 -17.10
N ALA A 448 14.87 -9.89 -16.04
CA ALA A 448 13.66 -10.48 -15.43
C ALA A 448 13.18 -9.72 -14.18
N MET A 449 13.73 -8.53 -13.90
CA MET A 449 13.31 -7.69 -12.79
C MET A 449 12.11 -6.83 -13.17
N TYR A 450 11.11 -6.79 -12.25
CA TYR A 450 9.90 -6.00 -12.47
C TYR A 450 9.30 -6.27 -13.85
N ALA A 451 9.05 -7.54 -14.14
CA ALA A 451 8.67 -8.07 -15.45
C ALA A 451 7.20 -7.75 -15.81
N PHE A 452 6.80 -6.46 -15.74
CA PHE A 452 5.41 -6.02 -15.90
C PHE A 452 4.84 -6.40 -17.25
N ARG A 453 5.56 -6.10 -18.35
CA ARG A 453 5.13 -6.41 -19.70
C ARG A 453 5.01 -7.92 -19.91
N THR A 454 6.05 -8.64 -19.50
CA THR A 454 6.09 -10.10 -19.64
C THR A 454 4.95 -10.76 -18.84
N LEU A 455 4.64 -10.30 -17.62
CA LEU A 455 3.52 -10.80 -16.82
C LEU A 455 2.18 -10.57 -17.53
N LEU A 456 1.91 -9.35 -18.03
CA LEU A 456 0.68 -9.00 -18.72
C LEU A 456 0.51 -9.79 -20.03
N ASP A 457 1.57 -9.92 -20.84
CA ASP A 457 1.55 -10.66 -22.11
C ASP A 457 1.26 -12.16 -21.92
N ASN A 458 1.56 -12.70 -20.75
CA ASN A 458 1.26 -14.09 -20.39
C ASN A 458 -0.08 -14.23 -19.62
N GLY A 459 -0.85 -13.16 -19.44
CA GLY A 459 -2.15 -13.18 -18.77
C GLY A 459 -2.10 -13.33 -17.25
N ALA A 460 -0.97 -13.01 -16.61
CA ALA A 460 -0.87 -13.01 -15.16
C ALA A 460 -1.63 -11.82 -14.54
N HIS A 461 -2.17 -12.02 -13.35
CA HIS A 461 -2.77 -10.93 -12.58
C HIS A 461 -1.68 -10.06 -11.99
N LEU A 462 -1.60 -8.80 -12.45
CA LEU A 462 -0.65 -7.79 -11.99
C LEU A 462 -1.37 -6.68 -11.23
N GLY A 463 -1.00 -6.44 -9.99
CA GLY A 463 -1.45 -5.29 -9.20
C GLY A 463 -0.29 -4.45 -8.73
N PHE A 464 -0.55 -3.17 -8.47
CA PHE A 464 0.47 -2.22 -8.04
C PHE A 464 0.21 -1.68 -6.64
N GLY A 465 1.29 -1.51 -5.89
CA GLY A 465 1.33 -0.86 -4.59
C GLY A 465 2.57 0.01 -4.45
N SER A 466 2.63 0.79 -3.39
CA SER A 466 3.76 1.66 -3.09
C SER A 466 4.80 1.01 -2.19
N ASP A 467 4.37 0.10 -1.33
CA ASP A 467 5.17 -0.37 -0.20
C ASP A 467 5.58 0.80 0.73
N TRP A 468 4.67 1.79 0.86
CA TRP A 468 4.89 2.89 1.78
C TRP A 468 5.00 2.32 3.21
N THR A 469 6.08 2.43 3.85
CA THR A 469 7.04 3.53 4.06
C THR A 469 8.35 3.47 3.26
N VAL A 470 8.58 2.40 2.49
CA VAL A 470 9.82 2.20 1.71
C VAL A 470 9.87 3.16 0.53
N ALA A 471 8.76 3.31 -0.19
CA ALA A 471 8.61 4.27 -1.29
C ALA A 471 7.43 5.24 -1.04
N PRO A 472 7.32 6.34 -1.79
CA PRO A 472 6.21 7.29 -1.64
C PRO A 472 4.84 6.64 -1.92
N LEU A 473 3.85 6.92 -1.07
CA LEU A 473 2.45 6.60 -1.34
C LEU A 473 1.92 7.58 -2.40
N ASP A 474 2.30 7.36 -3.64
CA ASP A 474 1.86 8.17 -4.78
C ASP A 474 1.67 7.30 -6.03
N PRO A 475 0.42 6.93 -6.36
CA PRO A 475 0.13 6.15 -7.56
C PRO A 475 0.56 6.81 -8.87
N LEU A 476 0.60 8.15 -8.95
CA LEU A 476 1.04 8.86 -10.16
C LEU A 476 2.54 8.64 -10.42
N LEU A 477 3.36 8.64 -9.37
CA LEU A 477 4.77 8.26 -9.46
C LEU A 477 4.93 6.78 -9.81
N GLY A 478 4.06 5.90 -9.30
CA GLY A 478 4.05 4.49 -9.68
C GLY A 478 3.67 4.28 -11.16
N ILE A 479 2.69 5.02 -11.68
CA ILE A 479 2.33 5.01 -13.11
C ILE A 479 3.49 5.53 -13.96
N TYR A 480 4.10 6.66 -13.58
CA TYR A 480 5.29 7.19 -14.23
C TYR A 480 6.40 6.13 -14.29
N ALA A 481 6.66 5.47 -13.17
CA ALA A 481 7.66 4.42 -13.06
C ALA A 481 7.41 3.25 -14.01
N ALA A 482 6.20 2.73 -14.05
CA ALA A 482 5.83 1.59 -14.88
C ALA A 482 5.90 1.90 -16.39
N VAL A 483 5.54 3.13 -16.75
CA VAL A 483 5.49 3.59 -18.15
C VAL A 483 6.86 4.01 -18.66
N THR A 484 7.65 4.70 -17.86
CA THR A 484 8.93 5.26 -18.31
C THR A 484 10.14 4.40 -17.96
N ARG A 485 10.13 3.76 -16.78
CA ARG A 485 11.27 3.04 -16.19
C ARG A 485 12.56 3.87 -16.10
N ARG A 486 12.44 5.18 -16.03
CA ARG A 486 13.57 6.10 -15.87
C ARG A 486 14.09 6.04 -14.43
N THR A 487 15.38 5.75 -14.26
CA THR A 487 15.99 5.68 -12.93
C THR A 487 16.13 7.04 -12.27
N LEU A 488 16.12 7.08 -10.94
CA LEU A 488 16.16 8.32 -10.15
C LEU A 488 17.44 9.13 -10.34
N ASP A 489 18.54 8.49 -10.80
CA ASP A 489 19.82 9.16 -11.10
C ASP A 489 19.91 9.72 -12.54
N GLY A 490 18.87 9.57 -13.33
CA GLY A 490 18.79 10.06 -14.71
C GLY A 490 19.66 9.29 -15.71
N LYS A 491 20.36 8.22 -15.32
CA LYS A 491 21.27 7.49 -16.21
C LYS A 491 20.56 6.65 -17.27
N HIS A 492 19.28 6.36 -17.06
CA HIS A 492 18.47 5.58 -18.00
C HIS A 492 17.32 6.44 -18.58
N PRO A 493 17.61 7.47 -19.40
CA PRO A 493 16.59 8.38 -19.92
C PRO A 493 15.56 7.69 -20.81
N ASN A 494 15.93 6.56 -21.44
CA ASN A 494 15.05 5.73 -22.27
C ASN A 494 14.43 4.57 -21.49
N GLY A 495 14.62 4.52 -20.16
CA GLY A 495 14.14 3.48 -19.26
C GLY A 495 15.16 2.36 -19.04
N TRP A 496 15.24 1.93 -17.79
CA TRP A 496 15.97 0.73 -17.37
C TRP A 496 15.15 -0.52 -17.70
N VAL A 497 15.75 -1.52 -18.37
CA VAL A 497 15.04 -2.69 -18.93
C VAL A 497 13.78 -2.26 -19.70
N PRO A 498 13.91 -1.49 -20.79
CA PRO A 498 12.77 -0.82 -21.45
C PRO A 498 11.76 -1.77 -22.09
N ALA A 499 12.13 -3.06 -22.28
CA ALA A 499 11.21 -4.10 -22.76
C ALA A 499 10.06 -4.38 -21.78
N GLU A 500 10.22 -4.04 -20.51
CA GLU A 500 9.22 -4.25 -19.47
C GLU A 500 8.33 -3.02 -19.21
N LYS A 501 8.36 -2.00 -20.05
CA LYS A 501 7.43 -0.87 -20.01
C LYS A 501 6.02 -1.33 -20.33
N ILE A 502 5.05 -0.68 -19.70
CA ILE A 502 3.63 -0.87 -19.96
C ILE A 502 2.97 0.47 -20.31
N THR A 503 1.76 0.43 -20.84
CA THR A 503 0.99 1.62 -21.18
C THR A 503 0.40 2.28 -19.92
N VAL A 504 0.01 3.56 -20.05
CA VAL A 504 -0.70 4.30 -18.98
C VAL A 504 -1.98 3.58 -18.57
N GLU A 505 -2.75 3.07 -19.53
CA GLU A 505 -4.01 2.37 -19.23
C GLU A 505 -3.78 1.05 -18.50
N GLU A 506 -2.73 0.30 -18.83
CA GLU A 506 -2.35 -0.92 -18.11
C GLU A 506 -1.92 -0.60 -16.67
N ALA A 507 -1.16 0.46 -16.47
CA ALA A 507 -0.76 0.92 -15.13
C ALA A 507 -1.98 1.41 -14.33
N LEU A 508 -2.92 2.15 -14.93
CA LEU A 508 -4.18 2.53 -14.31
C LEU A 508 -5.00 1.31 -13.88
N ARG A 509 -5.08 0.26 -14.72
CA ARG A 509 -5.76 -0.99 -14.37
C ARG A 509 -5.09 -1.68 -13.17
N ALA A 510 -3.77 -1.70 -13.12
CA ALA A 510 -3.02 -2.28 -12.02
C ALA A 510 -3.27 -1.55 -10.67
N TYR A 511 -3.50 -0.24 -10.71
CA TYR A 511 -3.89 0.56 -9.53
C TYR A 511 -5.40 0.61 -9.26
N THR A 512 -6.24 -0.04 -10.05
CA THR A 512 -7.70 0.01 -9.89
C THR A 512 -8.34 -1.37 -9.98
N THR A 513 -8.69 -1.83 -11.17
CA THR A 513 -9.44 -3.09 -11.40
C THR A 513 -8.69 -4.33 -10.94
N SER A 514 -7.36 -4.38 -11.17
CA SER A 514 -6.54 -5.52 -10.73
C SER A 514 -6.43 -5.58 -9.21
N ASN A 515 -6.26 -4.43 -8.56
CA ASN A 515 -6.21 -4.39 -7.10
C ASN A 515 -7.57 -4.70 -6.46
N ALA A 516 -8.68 -4.28 -7.09
CA ALA A 516 -10.01 -4.67 -6.66
C ALA A 516 -10.19 -6.20 -6.72
N TYR A 517 -9.74 -6.85 -7.82
CA TYR A 517 -9.68 -8.31 -7.92
C TYR A 517 -8.82 -8.91 -6.80
N GLY A 518 -7.63 -8.36 -6.54
CA GLY A 518 -6.70 -8.86 -5.52
C GLY A 518 -7.26 -8.90 -4.09
N VAL A 519 -8.31 -8.12 -3.79
CA VAL A 519 -8.99 -8.07 -2.49
C VAL A 519 -10.45 -8.53 -2.54
N PHE A 520 -10.86 -9.25 -3.58
CA PHE A 520 -12.25 -9.76 -3.78
C PHE A 520 -13.31 -8.64 -3.81
N ALA A 521 -12.99 -7.50 -4.39
CA ALA A 521 -13.89 -6.34 -4.43
C ALA A 521 -14.22 -5.88 -5.88
N GLU A 522 -13.88 -6.64 -6.91
CA GLU A 522 -14.06 -6.29 -8.32
C GLU A 522 -15.51 -6.13 -8.75
N GLY A 523 -16.44 -6.69 -8.00
CA GLY A 523 -17.88 -6.50 -8.22
C GLY A 523 -18.41 -5.15 -7.76
N THR A 524 -17.64 -4.42 -6.94
CA THR A 524 -18.10 -3.19 -6.30
C THR A 524 -17.11 -2.03 -6.40
N ARG A 525 -15.85 -2.27 -6.73
CA ARG A 525 -14.77 -1.25 -6.76
C ARG A 525 -13.86 -1.42 -7.97
N GLY A 526 -13.00 -0.45 -8.22
CA GLY A 526 -12.00 -0.46 -9.30
C GLY A 526 -12.53 -0.01 -10.65
N LYS A 527 -13.85 0.25 -10.79
CA LYS A 527 -14.49 0.78 -11.99
C LYS A 527 -15.44 1.91 -11.65
N LEU A 528 -15.67 2.80 -12.63
CA LEU A 528 -16.78 3.72 -12.60
C LEU A 528 -17.92 3.11 -13.44
N ALA A 529 -18.86 2.47 -12.75
CA ALA A 529 -20.03 1.85 -13.38
C ALA A 529 -21.24 1.96 -12.44
N PRO A 530 -22.48 2.00 -12.97
CA PRO A 530 -23.67 2.02 -12.12
C PRO A 530 -23.70 0.86 -11.13
N GLY A 531 -24.00 1.17 -9.86
CA GLY A 531 -24.01 0.20 -8.76
C GLY A 531 -22.67 0.01 -8.05
N TYR A 532 -21.54 0.49 -8.63
CA TYR A 532 -20.23 0.47 -7.97
C TYR A 532 -20.14 1.54 -6.87
N ARG A 533 -19.22 1.35 -5.94
CA ARG A 533 -18.92 2.35 -4.91
C ARG A 533 -18.43 3.64 -5.54
N ALA A 534 -18.89 4.74 -5.00
CA ALA A 534 -18.55 6.07 -5.48
C ALA A 534 -17.15 6.50 -4.95
N ASP A 535 -16.14 5.77 -5.39
CA ASP A 535 -14.73 6.02 -5.11
C ASP A 535 -14.07 6.48 -6.42
N LEU A 536 -13.69 7.74 -6.49
CA LEU A 536 -13.12 8.32 -7.71
C LEU A 536 -12.07 9.39 -7.41
N VAL A 537 -11.16 9.55 -8.35
CA VAL A 537 -10.13 10.58 -8.34
C VAL A 537 -10.32 11.52 -9.52
N ILE A 538 -10.19 12.81 -9.26
CA ILE A 538 -10.21 13.88 -10.25
C ILE A 538 -8.80 14.44 -10.34
N LEU A 539 -8.18 14.30 -11.51
CA LEU A 539 -6.82 14.73 -11.79
C LEU A 539 -6.80 16.14 -12.42
N ASP A 540 -5.63 16.76 -12.44
CA ASP A 540 -5.41 18.04 -13.10
C ASP A 540 -5.05 17.92 -14.59
N ARG A 541 -4.76 16.70 -15.07
CA ARG A 541 -4.39 16.36 -16.45
C ARG A 541 -5.06 15.07 -16.91
N ASP A 542 -5.10 14.85 -18.21
CA ASP A 542 -5.41 13.56 -18.80
C ASP A 542 -4.09 12.78 -18.98
N LEU A 543 -3.88 11.74 -18.18
CA LEU A 543 -2.66 10.94 -18.18
C LEU A 543 -2.39 10.25 -19.53
N THR A 544 -3.45 9.99 -20.32
CA THR A 544 -3.33 9.34 -21.64
C THR A 544 -3.01 10.33 -22.76
N ALA A 545 -3.08 11.65 -22.49
CA ALA A 545 -2.88 12.69 -23.48
C ALA A 545 -1.58 13.51 -23.27
N ILE A 546 -0.87 13.28 -22.16
CA ILE A 546 0.42 13.94 -21.87
C ILE A 546 1.59 13.02 -22.23
N ALA A 547 2.75 13.63 -22.44
CA ALA A 547 3.99 12.88 -22.68
C ALA A 547 4.33 12.00 -21.44
N PRO A 548 4.79 10.76 -21.64
CA PRO A 548 5.13 9.86 -20.53
C PRO A 548 6.08 10.49 -19.50
N GLU A 549 7.02 11.33 -19.97
CA GLU A 549 7.99 12.04 -19.16
C GLU A 549 7.39 13.11 -18.23
N SER A 550 6.13 13.50 -18.47
CA SER A 550 5.40 14.50 -17.69
C SER A 550 4.36 13.89 -16.75
N LEU A 551 4.30 12.56 -16.66
CA LEU A 551 3.32 11.87 -15.79
C LEU A 551 3.57 12.17 -14.30
N ASP A 552 4.83 12.33 -13.89
CA ASP A 552 5.26 12.72 -12.55
C ASP A 552 4.85 14.15 -12.14
N GLN A 553 4.44 14.98 -13.11
CA GLN A 553 3.96 16.34 -12.88
C GLN A 553 2.43 16.41 -12.76
N ALA A 554 1.74 15.30 -13.01
CA ALA A 554 0.30 15.23 -12.81
C ALA A 554 -0.03 15.25 -11.32
N GLY A 555 -1.21 15.75 -11.00
CA GLY A 555 -1.61 15.88 -9.61
C GLY A 555 -3.09 15.61 -9.37
N VAL A 556 -3.40 15.25 -8.14
CA VAL A 556 -4.77 15.03 -7.68
C VAL A 556 -5.42 16.38 -7.35
N ARG A 557 -6.59 16.65 -7.93
CA ARG A 557 -7.44 17.79 -7.58
C ARG A 557 -8.43 17.46 -6.48
N THR A 558 -9.10 16.30 -6.62
CA THR A 558 -10.16 15.91 -5.69
C THR A 558 -10.17 14.39 -5.56
N THR A 559 -10.37 13.91 -4.35
CA THR A 559 -10.61 12.50 -4.05
C THR A 559 -11.97 12.34 -3.41
N VAL A 560 -12.75 11.41 -3.92
CA VAL A 560 -14.06 11.06 -3.42
C VAL A 560 -14.03 9.61 -2.96
N VAL A 561 -14.48 9.35 -1.72
CA VAL A 561 -14.61 8.00 -1.16
C VAL A 561 -16.02 7.85 -0.59
N GLY A 562 -16.72 6.81 -1.00
CA GLY A 562 -18.10 6.60 -0.58
C GLY A 562 -19.02 7.79 -0.89
N GLY A 563 -18.81 8.43 -2.05
CA GLY A 563 -19.57 9.60 -2.50
C GLY A 563 -19.24 10.92 -1.78
N LYS A 564 -18.34 10.89 -0.81
CA LYS A 564 -17.92 12.08 -0.05
C LYS A 564 -16.59 12.61 -0.56
N VAL A 565 -16.47 13.91 -0.75
CA VAL A 565 -15.19 14.57 -1.04
C VAL A 565 -14.34 14.52 0.23
N VAL A 566 -13.27 13.71 0.22
CA VAL A 566 -12.35 13.53 1.34
C VAL A 566 -11.07 14.36 1.20
N PHE A 567 -10.77 14.80 -0.03
CA PHE A 567 -9.69 15.72 -0.34
C PHE A 567 -10.08 16.62 -1.51
N GLN A 568 -9.71 17.88 -1.43
CA GLN A 568 -9.78 18.84 -2.53
C GLN A 568 -8.61 19.78 -2.40
N ARG A 569 -7.81 19.88 -3.47
CA ARG A 569 -6.74 20.89 -3.56
C ARG A 569 -7.36 22.29 -3.60
N PRO A 570 -6.85 23.25 -2.83
CA PRO A 570 -7.31 24.65 -2.86
C PRO A 570 -7.25 25.29 -4.24
#